data_ce105839dfc7be274f1f2eb984ee726a
#
_entry.id   ce105839dfc7be274f1f2eb984ee726a
#
_cell.length_a   1.000
_cell.length_b   1.000
_cell.length_c   1.000
_cell.angle_alpha   90.00
_cell.angle_beta   90.00
_cell.angle_gamma   90.00
#
_symmetry.space_group_name_H-M   'P 1'
#
loop_
_entity.id
_entity.type
_entity.pdbx_description
1 polymer ?
#
loop_
_entity_poly.entity_id
_entity_poly.type
_entity_poly.pdbx_seq_one_letter_code
_entity_poly.pdbx_strand_id
1 'polypeptide(L)'
;MAIDYESLRSDYLDLLKKYLTASLYPESGHSPIEAIPGSRTSRFVRRAFARTFGIFNYKLYRTTPFNAEKRERGRDWPCFGYSMIGLKRLSNLQECIQTVLRENVPGDLIETGAWRGGACIFMRAILRAYDSGRTVWVADSSIVLDDADDFAA
;
A
#
# COMPACT_ATOMS: atom_id res chain seq x y z
N MET A 1 -19.73 32.12 -7.61
CA MET A 1 -19.68 30.94 -6.76
C MET A 1 -18.25 30.80 -6.26
N ALA A 2 -18.00 31.03 -4.98
CA ALA A 2 -16.64 30.91 -4.43
C ALA A 2 -16.30 29.41 -4.32
N ILE A 3 -15.07 29.06 -4.68
CA ILE A 3 -14.58 27.67 -4.53
C ILE A 3 -14.31 27.45 -3.05
N ASP A 4 -14.90 26.41 -2.49
CA ASP A 4 -14.57 25.93 -1.15
C ASP A 4 -13.29 25.09 -1.21
N TYR A 5 -12.16 25.69 -0.95
CA TYR A 5 -10.86 25.05 -0.96
C TYR A 5 -10.70 23.97 0.13
N GLU A 6 -11.41 24.11 1.26
CA GLU A 6 -11.36 23.10 2.33
C GLU A 6 -12.05 21.80 1.89
N SER A 7 -13.24 21.91 1.29
CA SER A 7 -13.94 20.77 0.73
C SER A 7 -13.13 20.10 -0.37
N LEU A 8 -12.58 20.89 -1.30
CA LEU A 8 -11.77 20.36 -2.39
C LEU A 8 -10.51 19.61 -1.90
N ARG A 9 -9.86 20.14 -0.85
CA ARG A 9 -8.71 19.51 -0.20
C ARG A 9 -9.09 18.18 0.43
N SER A 10 -10.21 18.15 1.15
CA SER A 10 -10.73 16.94 1.77
C SER A 10 -11.04 15.87 0.73
N ASP A 11 -11.74 16.22 -0.33
CA ASP A 11 -12.11 15.31 -1.42
C ASP A 11 -10.87 14.75 -2.13
N TYR A 12 -9.88 15.61 -2.38
CA TYR A 12 -8.59 15.20 -2.97
C TYR A 12 -7.86 14.16 -2.10
N LEU A 13 -7.75 14.42 -0.80
CA LEU A 13 -7.05 13.51 0.11
C LEU A 13 -7.82 12.20 0.30
N ASP A 14 -9.14 12.24 0.31
CA ASP A 14 -9.97 11.04 0.40
C ASP A 14 -9.89 10.18 -0.87
N LEU A 15 -9.91 10.81 -2.03
CA LEU A 15 -9.70 10.11 -3.30
C LEU A 15 -8.32 9.44 -3.35
N LEU A 16 -7.29 10.16 -2.92
CA LEU A 16 -5.92 9.66 -2.90
C LEU A 16 -5.74 8.48 -1.93
N LYS A 17 -6.33 8.53 -0.73
CA LYS A 17 -6.33 7.38 0.20
C LYS A 17 -6.95 6.14 -0.44
N LYS A 18 -8.10 6.29 -1.09
CA LYS A 18 -8.78 5.19 -1.78
C LYS A 18 -7.96 4.64 -2.94
N TYR A 19 -7.28 5.51 -3.70
CA TYR A 19 -6.39 5.10 -4.78
C TYR A 19 -5.20 4.31 -4.24
N LEU A 20 -4.48 4.85 -3.26
CA LEU A 20 -3.27 4.24 -2.70
C LEU A 20 -3.52 2.87 -2.06
N THR A 21 -4.71 2.67 -1.51
CA THR A 21 -5.11 1.39 -0.91
C THR A 21 -5.82 0.45 -1.88
N ALA A 22 -5.93 0.79 -3.17
CA ALA A 22 -6.73 0.07 -4.17
C ALA A 22 -8.18 -0.20 -3.68
N SER A 23 -8.80 0.79 -3.04
CA SER A 23 -10.17 0.72 -2.55
C SER A 23 -11.19 1.33 -3.52
N LEU A 24 -10.72 2.07 -4.54
CA LEU A 24 -11.59 2.63 -5.59
C LEU A 24 -12.21 1.55 -6.45
N TYR A 25 -11.43 0.51 -6.76
CA TYR A 25 -11.86 -0.61 -7.59
C TYR A 25 -11.65 -1.88 -6.76
N PRO A 26 -12.74 -2.54 -6.32
CA PRO A 26 -12.64 -3.81 -5.62
C PRO A 26 -11.95 -4.84 -6.49
N GLU A 27 -10.74 -5.22 -6.10
CA GLU A 27 -9.98 -6.25 -6.79
C GLU A 27 -9.88 -7.50 -5.91
N SER A 28 -10.05 -8.65 -6.53
CA SER A 28 -9.76 -9.92 -5.87
C SER A 28 -8.26 -10.04 -5.58
N GLY A 29 -7.92 -10.49 -4.39
CA GLY A 29 -6.54 -10.80 -4.07
C GLY A 29 -6.04 -11.99 -4.89
N HIS A 30 -4.81 -11.94 -5.35
CA HIS A 30 -4.15 -13.03 -6.08
C HIS A 30 -2.90 -13.43 -5.32
N SER A 31 -2.87 -14.65 -4.80
CA SER A 31 -1.69 -15.20 -4.13
C SER A 31 -1.12 -16.35 -4.95
N PRO A 32 0.19 -16.37 -5.28
CA PRO A 32 0.80 -17.52 -5.91
C PRO A 32 0.51 -18.78 -5.10
N ILE A 33 0.18 -19.90 -5.77
CA ILE A 33 -0.20 -21.14 -5.05
C ILE A 33 0.93 -21.68 -4.21
N GLU A 34 2.18 -21.38 -4.54
CA GLU A 34 3.37 -21.77 -3.82
C GLU A 34 3.50 -21.06 -2.46
N ALA A 35 3.03 -19.81 -2.39
CA ALA A 35 3.10 -18.98 -1.18
C ALA A 35 2.01 -19.30 -0.15
N ILE A 36 1.04 -20.18 -0.49
CA ILE A 36 -0.06 -20.52 0.42
C ILE A 36 0.46 -21.39 1.57
N PRO A 37 0.25 -20.98 2.85
CA PRO A 37 0.63 -21.79 4.00
C PRO A 37 -0.01 -23.18 3.98
N GLY A 38 0.72 -24.20 4.43
CA GLY A 38 0.20 -25.56 4.49
C GLY A 38 1.26 -26.59 4.93
N SER A 39 0.86 -27.86 5.01
CA SER A 39 1.76 -28.98 5.37
C SER A 39 2.91 -29.12 4.37
N ARG A 40 4.00 -29.80 4.78
CA ARG A 40 5.14 -30.08 3.90
C ARG A 40 4.74 -30.76 2.59
N THR A 41 3.87 -31.75 2.68
CA THR A 41 3.36 -32.51 1.52
C THR A 41 2.54 -31.61 0.58
N SER A 42 1.64 -30.79 1.12
CA SER A 42 0.81 -29.87 0.36
C SER A 42 1.66 -28.80 -0.35
N ARG A 43 2.72 -28.30 0.30
CA ARG A 43 3.66 -27.35 -0.32
C ARG A 43 4.46 -28.00 -1.46
N PHE A 44 4.91 -29.22 -1.26
CA PHE A 44 5.65 -29.97 -2.28
C PHE A 44 4.80 -30.19 -3.53
N VAL A 45 3.56 -30.66 -3.36
CA VAL A 45 2.63 -30.87 -4.48
C VAL A 45 2.37 -29.58 -5.24
N ARG A 46 2.10 -28.46 -4.53
CA ARG A 46 1.85 -27.15 -5.18
C ARG A 46 3.07 -26.64 -5.94
N ARG A 47 4.29 -26.82 -5.39
CA ARG A 47 5.53 -26.46 -6.10
C ARG A 47 5.75 -27.30 -7.34
N ALA A 48 5.47 -28.60 -7.29
CA ALA A 48 5.57 -29.48 -8.46
C ALA A 48 4.59 -29.03 -9.56
N PHE A 49 3.33 -28.77 -9.19
CA PHE A 49 2.32 -28.22 -10.10
C PHE A 49 2.74 -26.88 -10.70
N ALA A 50 3.18 -25.94 -9.88
CA ALA A 50 3.61 -24.64 -10.35
C ALA A 50 4.79 -24.73 -11.34
N ARG A 51 5.76 -25.64 -11.07
CA ARG A 51 6.85 -25.89 -12.00
C ARG A 51 6.38 -26.44 -13.34
N THR A 52 5.45 -27.38 -13.35
CA THR A 52 4.91 -27.94 -14.59
C THR A 52 4.24 -26.85 -15.44
N PHE A 53 3.42 -25.99 -14.82
CA PHE A 53 2.79 -24.89 -15.54
C PHE A 53 3.78 -23.76 -15.92
N GLY A 54 4.83 -23.59 -15.13
CA GLY A 54 5.91 -22.63 -15.41
C GLY A 54 6.65 -22.93 -16.72
N ILE A 55 6.80 -24.22 -17.10
CA ILE A 55 7.38 -24.63 -18.39
C ILE A 55 6.61 -24.03 -19.57
N PHE A 56 5.30 -23.85 -19.42
CA PHE A 56 4.42 -23.25 -20.42
C PHE A 56 4.20 -21.74 -20.21
N ASN A 57 5.01 -21.11 -19.38
CA ASN A 57 4.89 -19.68 -19.01
C ASN A 57 3.55 -19.30 -18.35
N TYR A 58 2.88 -20.23 -17.66
CA TYR A 58 1.69 -19.98 -16.86
C TYR A 58 2.04 -19.90 -15.37
N LYS A 59 1.47 -18.92 -14.68
CA LYS A 59 1.53 -18.81 -13.21
C LYS A 59 0.16 -19.10 -12.63
N LEU A 60 0.12 -19.96 -11.62
CA LEU A 60 -1.11 -20.35 -10.93
C LEU A 60 -1.30 -19.47 -9.69
N TYR A 61 -2.46 -18.85 -9.57
CA TYR A 61 -2.82 -18.00 -8.44
C TYR A 61 -4.10 -18.53 -7.79
N ARG A 62 -4.13 -18.42 -6.46
CA ARG A 62 -5.38 -18.54 -5.72
C ARG A 62 -6.03 -17.18 -5.65
N THR A 63 -7.27 -17.08 -6.13
CA THR A 63 -8.07 -15.86 -6.02
C THR A 63 -8.77 -15.84 -4.67
N THR A 64 -8.70 -14.72 -3.96
CA THR A 64 -9.46 -14.45 -2.74
C THR A 64 -10.42 -13.30 -3.01
N PRO A 65 -11.71 -13.41 -2.63
CA PRO A 65 -12.67 -12.33 -2.86
C PRO A 65 -12.25 -11.08 -2.09
N PHE A 66 -12.55 -9.92 -2.68
CA PHE A 66 -12.33 -8.63 -2.02
C PHE A 66 -13.12 -8.55 -0.70
N ASN A 67 -12.47 -8.03 0.32
CA ASN A 67 -13.09 -7.78 1.61
C ASN A 67 -12.81 -6.33 2.04
N ALA A 68 -13.83 -5.49 1.95
CA ALA A 68 -13.73 -4.07 2.23
C ALA A 68 -13.26 -3.78 3.67
N GLU A 69 -13.75 -4.53 4.66
CA GLU A 69 -13.37 -4.34 6.06
C GLU A 69 -11.88 -4.67 6.29
N LYS A 70 -11.39 -5.75 5.69
CA LYS A 70 -9.95 -6.08 5.79
C LYS A 70 -9.10 -5.02 5.11
N ARG A 71 -9.51 -4.51 3.94
CA ARG A 71 -8.83 -3.44 3.21
C ARG A 71 -8.81 -2.15 4.00
N GLU A 72 -9.93 -1.76 4.58
CA GLU A 72 -10.05 -0.58 5.44
C GLU A 72 -9.10 -0.62 6.63
N ARG A 73 -8.97 -1.80 7.25
CA ARG A 73 -8.11 -2.02 8.42
C ARG A 73 -6.65 -2.32 8.08
N GLY A 74 -6.28 -2.44 6.78
CA GLY A 74 -4.95 -2.85 6.36
C GLY A 74 -4.59 -4.27 6.81
N ARG A 75 -5.54 -5.21 6.69
CA ARG A 75 -5.38 -6.63 7.03
C ARG A 75 -5.40 -7.54 5.81
N ASP A 76 -5.31 -6.96 4.64
CA ASP A 76 -5.12 -7.66 3.37
C ASP A 76 -3.92 -7.08 2.62
N TRP A 77 -3.55 -7.75 1.56
CA TRP A 77 -2.41 -7.36 0.73
C TRP A 77 -2.91 -6.92 -0.63
N PRO A 78 -2.98 -5.61 -0.92
CA PRO A 78 -3.46 -5.13 -2.20
C PRO A 78 -2.48 -5.48 -3.34
N CYS A 79 -2.97 -6.11 -4.41
CA CYS A 79 -2.12 -6.48 -5.54
C CYS A 79 -1.59 -5.25 -6.28
N PHE A 80 -2.45 -4.25 -6.50
CA PHE A 80 -2.10 -3.03 -7.24
C PHE A 80 -2.03 -1.78 -6.37
N GLY A 81 -2.32 -1.87 -5.07
CA GLY A 81 -2.21 -0.75 -4.15
C GLY A 81 -0.77 -0.34 -3.88
N TYR A 82 -0.56 0.92 -3.61
CA TYR A 82 0.73 1.48 -3.20
C TYR A 82 0.90 1.48 -1.67
N SER A 83 -0.16 1.22 -0.91
CA SER A 83 -0.12 1.13 0.55
C SER A 83 -0.94 -0.06 1.06
N MET A 84 -0.35 -0.83 1.97
CA MET A 84 -0.99 -1.95 2.67
C MET A 84 -1.55 -1.57 4.04
N ILE A 85 -1.32 -0.34 4.49
CA ILE A 85 -1.69 0.06 5.86
C ILE A 85 -3.19 0.29 6.05
N GLY A 86 -3.95 0.39 4.95
CA GLY A 86 -5.40 0.56 4.94
C GLY A 86 -5.87 1.99 5.21
N LEU A 87 -7.15 2.22 4.92
CA LEU A 87 -7.75 3.56 4.99
C LEU A 87 -7.71 4.16 6.40
N LYS A 88 -7.94 3.36 7.44
CA LYS A 88 -7.96 3.85 8.82
C LYS A 88 -6.63 4.42 9.27
N ARG A 89 -5.53 3.73 8.92
CA ARG A 89 -4.19 4.22 9.27
C ARG A 89 -3.80 5.43 8.45
N LEU A 90 -4.16 5.49 7.15
CA LEU A 90 -3.95 6.69 6.35
C LEU A 90 -4.76 7.88 6.88
N SER A 91 -6.00 7.68 7.35
CA SER A 91 -6.78 8.74 7.99
C SER A 91 -6.13 9.22 9.29
N ASN A 92 -5.65 8.32 10.13
CA ASN A 92 -4.91 8.70 11.33
C ASN A 92 -3.60 9.45 10.99
N LEU A 93 -2.86 8.99 9.98
CA LEU A 93 -1.67 9.70 9.49
C LEU A 93 -2.00 11.13 9.03
N GLN A 94 -3.12 11.30 8.33
CA GLN A 94 -3.61 12.62 7.93
C GLN A 94 -3.87 13.52 9.15
N GLU A 95 -4.60 13.03 10.13
CA GLU A 95 -4.91 13.77 11.36
C GLU A 95 -3.62 14.18 12.11
N CYS A 96 -2.66 13.27 12.22
CA CYS A 96 -1.37 13.56 12.85
C CYS A 96 -0.63 14.69 12.13
N ILE A 97 -0.54 14.63 10.79
CA ILE A 97 0.16 15.66 10.00
C ILE A 97 -0.58 16.99 10.09
N GLN A 98 -1.91 16.98 9.97
CA GLN A 98 -2.72 18.19 10.10
C GLN A 98 -2.55 18.84 11.47
N THR A 99 -2.45 18.05 12.53
CA THR A 99 -2.19 18.53 13.90
C THR A 99 -0.80 19.16 13.99
N VAL A 100 0.23 18.47 13.48
CA VAL A 100 1.61 18.99 13.44
C VAL A 100 1.71 20.32 12.69
N LEU A 101 0.98 20.45 11.57
CA LEU A 101 0.94 21.68 10.79
C LEU A 101 0.19 22.80 11.52
N ARG A 102 -0.96 22.49 12.12
CA ARG A 102 -1.80 23.46 12.86
C ARG A 102 -1.09 23.99 14.10
N GLU A 103 -0.38 23.10 14.81
CA GLU A 103 0.36 23.47 16.04
C GLU A 103 1.76 24.02 15.73
N ASN A 104 2.10 24.11 14.44
CA ASN A 104 3.41 24.59 13.98
C ASN A 104 4.60 23.88 14.63
N VAL A 105 4.48 22.58 14.88
CA VAL A 105 5.57 21.76 15.42
C VAL A 105 6.73 21.75 14.41
N PRO A 106 7.96 22.13 14.76
CA PRO A 106 9.06 22.21 13.81
C PRO A 106 9.54 20.83 13.36
N GLY A 107 10.15 20.79 12.16
CA GLY A 107 10.79 19.58 11.61
C GLY A 107 10.09 19.05 10.36
N ASP A 108 10.67 18.00 9.82
CA ASP A 108 10.24 17.26 8.65
C ASP A 108 9.48 15.98 9.01
N LEU A 109 9.02 15.25 8.02
CA LEU A 109 8.38 13.95 8.19
C LEU A 109 9.35 12.84 7.75
N ILE A 110 9.27 11.68 8.39
CA ILE A 110 10.07 10.51 8.02
C ILE A 110 9.21 9.25 8.07
N GLU A 111 9.37 8.37 7.09
CA GLU A 111 8.82 7.02 7.10
C GLU A 111 9.96 6.00 7.12
N THR A 112 9.86 5.05 8.04
CA THR A 112 10.78 3.91 8.16
C THR A 112 10.06 2.65 7.71
N GLY A 113 10.55 2.02 6.61
CA GLY A 113 9.89 0.86 6.01
C GLY A 113 8.78 1.24 5.04
N ALA A 114 9.15 1.81 3.90
CA ALA A 114 8.22 2.45 2.97
C ALA A 114 7.45 1.49 2.05
N TRP A 115 7.86 0.24 1.90
CA TRP A 115 7.31 -0.75 0.97
C TRP A 115 7.22 -0.16 -0.46
N ARG A 116 6.02 0.11 -0.98
CA ARG A 116 5.78 0.76 -2.29
C ARG A 116 5.66 2.28 -2.21
N GLY A 117 5.97 2.87 -1.07
CA GLY A 117 5.99 4.32 -0.86
C GLY A 117 4.62 4.97 -0.71
N GLY A 118 3.54 4.20 -0.55
CA GLY A 118 2.18 4.76 -0.51
C GLY A 118 1.96 5.76 0.62
N ALA A 119 2.51 5.53 1.81
CA ALA A 119 2.41 6.50 2.90
C ALA A 119 3.27 7.74 2.64
N CYS A 120 4.48 7.58 2.08
CA CYS A 120 5.33 8.71 1.67
C CYS A 120 4.62 9.61 0.64
N ILE A 121 4.00 9.00 -0.39
CA ILE A 121 3.21 9.71 -1.40
C ILE A 121 2.08 10.48 -0.72
N PHE A 122 1.38 9.84 0.22
CA PHE A 122 0.27 10.47 0.93
C PHE A 122 0.73 11.62 1.84
N MET A 123 1.82 11.44 2.61
CA MET A 123 2.43 12.50 3.40
C MET A 123 2.80 13.71 2.53
N ARG A 124 3.47 13.47 1.39
CA ARG A 124 3.83 14.54 0.47
C ARG A 124 2.60 15.25 -0.10
N ALA A 125 1.53 14.52 -0.43
CA ALA A 125 0.28 15.08 -0.90
C ALA A 125 -0.39 15.98 0.15
N ILE A 126 -0.41 15.56 1.42
CA ILE A 126 -0.91 16.40 2.52
C ILE A 126 -0.10 17.68 2.63
N LEU A 127 1.24 17.58 2.71
CA LEU A 127 2.11 18.76 2.78
C LEU A 127 1.85 19.73 1.62
N ARG A 128 1.66 19.21 0.41
CA ARG A 128 1.34 20.03 -0.76
C ARG A 128 -0.04 20.68 -0.67
N ALA A 129 -1.04 19.92 -0.20
CA ALA A 129 -2.41 20.41 -0.04
C ALA A 129 -2.52 21.52 1.02
N TYR A 130 -1.60 21.56 1.98
CA TYR A 130 -1.49 22.58 3.03
C TYR A 130 -0.39 23.62 2.76
N ASP A 131 0.17 23.64 1.55
CA ASP A 131 1.23 24.54 1.11
C ASP A 131 2.46 24.56 2.05
N SER A 132 2.79 23.40 2.61
CA SER A 132 3.92 23.20 3.51
C SER A 132 5.18 22.83 2.73
N GLY A 133 6.27 23.57 2.98
CA GLY A 133 7.59 23.33 2.39
C GLY A 133 8.39 22.20 3.03
N ARG A 134 7.84 21.47 4.01
CA ARG A 134 8.52 20.38 4.73
C ARG A 134 8.88 19.23 3.79
N THR A 135 9.93 18.51 4.15
CA THR A 135 10.41 17.33 3.42
C THR A 135 9.79 16.06 3.99
N VAL A 136 9.60 15.06 3.13
CA VAL A 136 9.30 13.69 3.53
C VAL A 136 10.56 12.86 3.28
N TRP A 137 11.18 12.38 4.35
CA TRP A 137 12.33 11.50 4.31
C TRP A 137 11.86 10.04 4.24
N VAL A 138 12.52 9.26 3.41
CA VAL A 138 12.24 7.82 3.26
C VAL A 138 13.45 7.05 3.74
N ALA A 139 13.29 6.32 4.84
CA ALA A 139 14.31 5.43 5.37
C ALA A 139 13.81 3.99 5.20
N ASP A 140 14.24 3.33 4.14
CA ASP A 140 13.94 1.94 3.86
C ASP A 140 15.21 1.12 3.75
N SER A 141 15.16 -0.11 4.27
CA SER A 141 16.24 -1.08 4.13
C SER A 141 16.16 -1.83 2.80
N SER A 142 15.36 -1.39 1.85
CA SER A 142 15.38 -1.93 0.51
C SER A 142 16.78 -1.69 -0.09
N ILE A 143 17.68 -2.57 0.30
CA ILE A 143 18.85 -2.89 -0.48
C ILE A 143 18.33 -3.10 -1.90
N VAL A 144 18.94 -2.47 -2.85
CA VAL A 144 18.76 -2.82 -4.25
C VAL A 144 18.97 -4.32 -4.34
N LEU A 145 17.87 -5.05 -4.38
CA LEU A 145 17.91 -6.47 -4.69
C LEU A 145 18.24 -6.53 -6.17
N ASP A 146 19.52 -6.73 -6.44
CA ASP A 146 20.07 -6.78 -7.81
C ASP A 146 19.61 -8.04 -8.56
N ASP A 147 18.89 -8.92 -7.84
CA ASP A 147 18.32 -10.15 -8.40
C ASP A 147 16.80 -10.11 -8.33
N ALA A 148 16.17 -10.08 -9.51
CA ALA A 148 14.72 -10.22 -9.69
C ALA A 148 14.14 -11.53 -9.10
N ASP A 149 14.98 -12.43 -8.60
CA ASP A 149 14.63 -13.73 -8.04
C ASP A 149 14.18 -13.65 -6.57
N ASP A 150 14.50 -12.56 -5.84
CA ASP A 150 14.15 -12.43 -4.42
C ASP A 150 12.70 -12.00 -4.16
N PHE A 151 11.94 -11.61 -5.18
CA PHE A 151 10.50 -11.38 -5.07
C PHE A 151 9.68 -12.68 -5.19
N ALA A 152 10.32 -13.83 -5.34
CA ALA A 152 9.69 -15.15 -5.41
C ALA A 152 9.72 -15.92 -4.08
N ALA A 153 10.08 -15.28 -2.97
CA ALA A 153 10.09 -15.91 -1.64
C ALA A 153 8.77 -15.65 -0.88
#